data_89aa45c4539bb64742239220fdd0aefe
#
_entry.id   89aa45c4539bb64742239220fdd0aefe
#
_cell.length_a   1.000
_cell.length_b   1.000
_cell.length_c   1.000
_cell.angle_alpha   90.00
_cell.angle_beta   90.00
_cell.angle_gamma   90.00
#
_symmetry.space_group_name_H-M   'P 1'
#
loop_
_entity.id
_entity.type
_entity.pdbx_description
1 polymer ?
#
loop_
_entity_poly.entity_id
_entity_poly.type
_entity_poly.pdbx_seq_one_letter_code
_entity_poly.pdbx_strand_id
1 'polypeptide(L)'
;MGKLLRSLYLFASLLFFGLSSCVESVENQVQIYNNDFSKLDLANFENGRLLIWRNDTIAGHYHNEEVAVTLYDLPPHNYLKLTAEIFIHDSWDGNWDDGYSGPDYWFMGVDSVDIVRTTFSNSPCESSYCLYQSFPNDYFRQNTPKTGAIESNLPSLCLGGQATTSRYRVERLIEHTKVDSMRFHMRDELKQTNSGSPKCDESWSIAKISIVAIQTNS
;
A
#
# COMPACT_ATOMS: atom_id res chain seq x y z
N MET A 1 40.36 -27.45 -43.90
CA MET A 1 39.68 -27.76 -42.66
C MET A 1 40.17 -26.99 -41.43
N GLY A 2 41.45 -26.66 -41.29
CA GLY A 2 42.01 -26.03 -40.09
C GLY A 2 41.61 -24.53 -39.86
N LYS A 3 41.28 -23.78 -40.89
CA LYS A 3 40.89 -22.34 -40.75
C LYS A 3 39.44 -22.12 -40.29
N LEU A 4 38.54 -23.02 -40.63
CA LEU A 4 37.11 -22.95 -40.18
C LEU A 4 36.98 -23.31 -38.69
N LEU A 5 37.77 -24.28 -38.19
CA LEU A 5 37.74 -24.64 -36.77
C LEU A 5 38.27 -23.52 -35.88
N ARG A 6 39.32 -22.78 -36.28
CA ARG A 6 39.86 -21.67 -35.50
C ARG A 6 38.88 -20.48 -35.40
N SER A 7 38.08 -20.24 -36.44
CA SER A 7 37.07 -19.18 -36.44
C SER A 7 35.91 -19.53 -35.50
N LEU A 8 35.55 -20.81 -35.40
CA LEU A 8 34.45 -21.27 -34.50
C LEU A 8 34.83 -21.17 -33.02
N TYR A 9 36.09 -21.43 -32.66
CA TYR A 9 36.60 -21.30 -31.29
C TYR A 9 36.72 -19.82 -30.85
N LEU A 10 37.04 -18.90 -31.75
CA LEU A 10 37.07 -17.46 -31.45
C LEU A 10 35.64 -16.88 -31.24
N PHE A 11 34.66 -17.41 -31.97
CA PHE A 11 33.26 -16.99 -31.78
C PHE A 11 32.61 -17.56 -30.50
N ALA A 12 33.01 -18.80 -30.14
CA ALA A 12 32.54 -19.44 -28.90
C ALA A 12 33.14 -18.79 -27.64
N SER A 13 34.36 -18.27 -27.70
CA SER A 13 34.97 -17.58 -26.55
C SER A 13 34.48 -16.16 -26.33
N LEU A 14 33.91 -15.48 -27.36
CA LEU A 14 33.29 -14.16 -27.20
C LEU A 14 31.88 -14.23 -26.60
N LEU A 15 31.21 -15.38 -26.67
CA LEU A 15 29.85 -15.54 -26.09
C LEU A 15 29.86 -15.83 -24.59
N PHE A 16 31.01 -16.08 -23.97
CA PHE A 16 31.11 -16.41 -22.55
C PHE A 16 31.42 -15.22 -21.63
N PHE A 17 31.62 -13.99 -22.18
CA PHE A 17 31.98 -12.82 -21.41
C PHE A 17 30.83 -11.87 -21.09
N GLY A 18 29.55 -12.28 -21.28
CA GLY A 18 28.39 -11.39 -21.25
C GLY A 18 27.37 -11.58 -20.13
N LEU A 19 27.63 -12.43 -19.13
CA LEU A 19 26.65 -12.70 -18.07
C LEU A 19 27.23 -12.55 -16.65
N SER A 20 27.94 -11.46 -16.38
CA SER A 20 28.06 -11.00 -15.00
C SER A 20 26.79 -10.22 -14.65
N SER A 21 25.73 -10.91 -14.28
CA SER A 21 24.62 -10.34 -13.56
C SER A 21 25.15 -9.86 -12.21
N CYS A 22 25.27 -8.56 -12.01
CA CYS A 22 25.40 -8.02 -10.67
C CYS A 22 24.11 -8.37 -9.91
N VAL A 23 24.17 -9.38 -9.07
CA VAL A 23 23.12 -9.69 -8.10
C VAL A 23 23.45 -8.85 -6.87
N GLU A 24 22.69 -7.78 -6.65
CA GLU A 24 22.71 -7.09 -5.36
C GLU A 24 22.34 -8.09 -4.26
N SER A 25 23.27 -8.33 -3.34
CA SER A 25 22.99 -9.18 -2.18
C SER A 25 22.59 -8.33 -0.99
N VAL A 26 21.55 -8.78 -0.29
CA VAL A 26 21.14 -8.15 0.97
C VAL A 26 22.23 -8.39 2.02
N GLU A 27 22.79 -7.31 2.57
CA GLU A 27 23.77 -7.34 3.65
C GLU A 27 23.10 -7.39 5.03
N ASN A 28 22.08 -6.54 5.21
CA ASN A 28 21.36 -6.43 6.48
C ASN A 28 19.90 -6.04 6.27
N GLN A 29 19.04 -6.52 7.17
CA GLN A 29 17.64 -6.14 7.27
C GLN A 29 17.26 -5.89 8.73
N VAL A 30 16.76 -4.69 9.03
CA VAL A 30 16.35 -4.29 10.37
C VAL A 30 14.91 -3.81 10.34
N GLN A 31 14.04 -4.41 11.15
CA GLN A 31 12.70 -3.89 11.36
C GLN A 31 12.78 -2.63 12.24
N ILE A 32 12.56 -1.46 11.64
CA ILE A 32 12.65 -0.16 12.32
C ILE A 32 11.32 0.31 12.90
N TYR A 33 10.20 -0.24 12.41
CA TYR A 33 8.88 0.04 12.93
C TYR A 33 7.95 -1.16 12.77
N ASN A 34 7.15 -1.43 13.80
CA ASN A 34 6.09 -2.43 13.76
C ASN A 34 5.03 -2.09 14.82
N ASN A 35 3.82 -1.78 14.36
CA ASN A 35 2.71 -1.43 15.22
C ASN A 35 1.42 -2.08 14.71
N ASP A 36 0.80 -2.90 15.53
CA ASP A 36 -0.51 -3.52 15.32
C ASP A 36 -1.57 -2.94 16.27
N PHE A 37 -1.21 -1.85 16.95
CA PHE A 37 -2.03 -1.10 17.90
C PHE A 37 -2.51 -1.87 19.15
N SER A 38 -2.10 -3.12 19.32
CA SER A 38 -2.46 -3.93 20.51
C SER A 38 -1.96 -3.31 21.82
N LYS A 39 -0.90 -2.50 21.75
CA LYS A 39 -0.34 -1.77 22.89
C LYS A 39 -0.89 -0.36 23.06
N LEU A 40 -1.87 0.05 22.27
CA LEU A 40 -2.47 1.40 22.26
C LEU A 40 -1.44 2.50 21.99
N ASP A 41 -0.37 2.20 21.28
CA ASP A 41 0.74 3.10 21.04
C ASP A 41 0.50 3.94 19.76
N LEU A 42 0.49 5.26 19.95
CA LEU A 42 0.46 6.28 18.90
C LEU A 42 1.68 7.22 18.97
N ALA A 43 2.77 6.78 19.58
CA ALA A 43 3.99 7.59 19.61
C ALA A 43 4.43 7.93 18.18
N ASN A 44 4.80 9.20 17.97
CA ASN A 44 5.23 9.75 16.69
C ASN A 44 4.14 9.77 15.58
N PHE A 45 2.88 9.51 15.91
CA PHE A 45 1.76 9.66 14.99
C PHE A 45 1.30 11.12 14.89
N GLU A 46 1.04 11.56 13.67
CA GLU A 46 0.28 12.76 13.34
C GLU A 46 -1.15 12.31 13.02
N ASN A 47 -2.15 12.97 13.60
CA ASN A 47 -3.58 12.64 13.48
C ASN A 47 -3.94 11.20 13.87
N GLY A 48 -3.11 10.57 14.72
CA GLY A 48 -3.38 9.23 15.23
C GLY A 48 -4.58 9.22 16.18
N ARG A 49 -5.48 8.26 16.00
CA ARG A 49 -6.57 7.96 16.93
C ARG A 49 -6.89 6.48 16.90
N LEU A 50 -7.33 5.94 18.03
CA LEU A 50 -7.64 4.53 18.17
C LEU A 50 -9.14 4.32 18.29
N LEU A 51 -9.61 3.22 17.73
CA LEU A 51 -10.96 2.71 17.97
C LEU A 51 -10.92 1.19 18.15
N ILE A 52 -11.93 0.67 18.82
CA ILE A 52 -12.13 -0.79 18.95
C ILE A 52 -13.16 -1.19 17.90
N TRP A 53 -12.79 -2.12 17.04
CA TRP A 53 -13.68 -2.71 16.06
C TRP A 53 -13.48 -4.23 16.00
N ARG A 54 -14.56 -4.99 16.14
CA ARG A 54 -14.53 -6.47 16.18
C ARG A 54 -13.59 -7.06 17.24
N ASN A 55 -13.44 -6.42 18.38
CA ASN A 55 -12.52 -6.75 19.48
C ASN A 55 -11.03 -6.46 19.19
N ASP A 56 -10.68 -5.93 18.03
CA ASP A 56 -9.33 -5.47 17.71
C ASP A 56 -9.23 -3.95 17.91
N THR A 57 -8.06 -3.50 18.35
CA THR A 57 -7.73 -2.07 18.34
C THR A 57 -7.09 -1.72 17.01
N ILE A 58 -7.62 -0.72 16.34
CA ILE A 58 -7.15 -0.22 15.05
C ILE A 58 -6.96 1.28 15.09
N ALA A 59 -6.11 1.84 14.23
CA ALA A 59 -5.97 3.28 14.11
C ALA A 59 -6.93 3.83 13.03
N GLY A 60 -7.77 4.79 13.40
CA GLY A 60 -8.75 5.37 12.46
C GLY A 60 -10.07 5.74 13.15
N HIS A 61 -11.20 5.80 12.45
CA HIS A 61 -11.30 5.69 10.98
C HIS A 61 -11.11 7.09 10.36
N TYR A 62 -10.57 7.13 9.16
CA TYR A 62 -10.20 8.34 8.43
C TYR A 62 -11.12 8.55 7.23
N HIS A 63 -11.35 9.80 6.86
CA HIS A 63 -12.13 10.21 5.70
C HIS A 63 -11.70 11.62 5.29
N ASN A 64 -11.09 11.76 4.11
CA ASN A 64 -10.46 12.99 3.63
C ASN A 64 -9.45 13.55 4.64
N GLU A 65 -8.62 12.67 5.17
CA GLU A 65 -7.64 12.95 6.19
C GLU A 65 -6.30 12.28 5.88
N GLU A 66 -5.23 12.93 6.30
CA GLU A 66 -3.90 12.34 6.30
C GLU A 66 -3.50 11.90 7.71
N VAL A 67 -2.88 10.74 7.82
CA VAL A 67 -2.22 10.23 9.01
C VAL A 67 -0.78 9.90 8.68
N ALA A 68 0.16 10.19 9.59
CA ALA A 68 1.56 9.86 9.38
C ALA A 68 2.22 9.36 10.65
N VAL A 69 3.35 8.68 10.49
CA VAL A 69 4.29 8.35 11.56
C VAL A 69 5.69 8.81 11.16
N THR A 70 6.36 9.53 12.05
CA THR A 70 7.73 10.01 11.82
C THR A 70 8.70 9.19 12.65
N LEU A 71 9.71 8.63 11.99
CA LEU A 71 10.80 7.88 12.60
C LEU A 71 12.09 8.68 12.49
N TYR A 72 12.92 8.59 13.51
CA TYR A 72 14.20 9.29 13.62
C TYR A 72 15.34 8.31 13.82
N ASP A 73 16.58 8.75 13.54
CA ASP A 73 17.80 7.97 13.78
C ASP A 73 17.75 6.57 13.14
N LEU A 74 17.44 6.52 11.84
CA LEU A 74 17.36 5.28 11.11
C LEU A 74 18.75 4.63 10.94
N PRO A 75 18.85 3.29 10.98
CA PRO A 75 20.09 2.61 10.65
C PRO A 75 20.49 2.89 9.19
N PRO A 76 21.79 2.74 8.83
CA PRO A 76 22.20 2.79 7.44
C PRO A 76 21.38 1.81 6.57
N HIS A 77 20.89 2.30 5.43
CA HIS A 77 20.09 1.52 4.49
C HIS A 77 20.10 2.20 3.13
N ASN A 78 19.75 1.47 2.10
CA ASN A 78 19.50 1.98 0.76
C ASN A 78 18.11 1.66 0.23
N TYR A 79 17.36 0.81 0.93
CA TYR A 79 15.95 0.54 0.66
C TYR A 79 15.11 0.53 1.93
N LEU A 80 13.84 0.88 1.77
CA LEU A 80 12.80 0.66 2.78
C LEU A 80 11.73 -0.27 2.20
N LYS A 81 11.40 -1.32 2.93
CA LYS A 81 10.21 -2.12 2.70
C LYS A 81 9.10 -1.61 3.60
N LEU A 82 8.06 -1.08 2.99
CA LEU A 82 6.90 -0.48 3.66
C LEU A 82 5.72 -1.44 3.53
N THR A 83 5.04 -1.70 4.62
CA THR A 83 3.84 -2.54 4.65
C THR A 83 2.78 -1.86 5.49
N ALA A 84 1.60 -1.61 4.91
CA ALA A 84 0.40 -1.19 5.60
C ALA A 84 -0.69 -2.26 5.44
N GLU A 85 -1.28 -2.72 6.53
CA GLU A 85 -2.54 -3.46 6.51
C GLU A 85 -3.65 -2.49 6.87
N ILE A 86 -4.60 -2.35 5.96
CA ILE A 86 -5.68 -1.38 6.07
C ILE A 86 -7.04 -2.05 5.94
N PHE A 87 -8.02 -1.47 6.59
CA PHE A 87 -9.43 -1.77 6.35
C PHE A 87 -10.03 -0.65 5.51
N ILE A 88 -10.74 -1.04 4.47
CA ILE A 88 -11.57 -0.18 3.64
C ILE A 88 -13.01 -0.45 4.08
N HIS A 89 -13.64 0.56 4.67
CA HIS A 89 -14.94 0.42 5.33
C HIS A 89 -16.06 0.95 4.44
N ASP A 90 -17.17 0.23 4.50
CA ASP A 90 -18.45 0.62 3.95
C ASP A 90 -18.46 0.75 2.42
N SER A 91 -18.99 1.82 1.82
CA SER A 91 -19.45 1.79 0.42
C SER A 91 -18.48 2.35 -0.62
N TRP A 92 -17.18 2.26 -0.41
CA TRP A 92 -16.18 2.71 -1.40
C TRP A 92 -16.50 2.26 -2.83
N ASP A 93 -16.54 3.23 -3.76
CA ASP A 93 -16.99 3.09 -5.13
C ASP A 93 -15.85 2.93 -6.16
N GLY A 94 -14.61 3.00 -5.70
CA GLY A 94 -13.41 2.70 -6.48
C GLY A 94 -13.13 3.69 -7.58
N ASN A 95 -13.14 3.21 -8.84
CA ASN A 95 -12.83 4.00 -10.03
C ASN A 95 -14.03 4.78 -10.56
N TRP A 96 -15.20 4.66 -9.92
CA TRP A 96 -16.40 5.36 -10.39
C TRP A 96 -16.14 6.86 -10.42
N ASP A 97 -16.53 7.51 -11.51
CA ASP A 97 -16.39 8.96 -11.69
C ASP A 97 -17.56 9.44 -12.56
N ASP A 98 -18.49 10.13 -11.94
CA ASP A 98 -19.57 10.85 -12.61
C ASP A 98 -19.42 12.37 -12.51
N GLY A 99 -18.26 12.82 -12.01
CA GLY A 99 -17.95 14.23 -11.74
C GLY A 99 -18.44 14.73 -10.39
N TYR A 100 -19.29 13.97 -9.67
CA TYR A 100 -19.88 14.34 -8.37
C TYR A 100 -19.47 13.36 -7.26
N SER A 101 -19.36 12.07 -7.57
CA SER A 101 -18.88 11.03 -6.67
C SER A 101 -17.68 10.30 -7.29
N GLY A 102 -16.67 10.01 -6.48
CA GLY A 102 -15.43 9.33 -6.89
C GLY A 102 -14.56 10.10 -7.92
N PRO A 103 -13.46 9.50 -8.40
CA PRO A 103 -12.89 8.26 -7.86
C PRO A 103 -12.43 8.40 -6.41
N ASP A 104 -12.51 7.28 -5.68
CA ASP A 104 -12.12 7.22 -4.28
C ASP A 104 -10.66 6.83 -4.17
N TYR A 105 -9.80 7.83 -4.07
CA TYR A 105 -8.37 7.60 -4.03
C TYR A 105 -7.86 7.33 -2.62
N TRP A 106 -6.94 6.38 -2.54
CA TRP A 106 -6.11 6.14 -1.37
C TRP A 106 -4.63 6.22 -1.76
N PHE A 107 -3.83 6.82 -0.87
CA PHE A 107 -2.42 7.09 -1.08
C PHE A 107 -1.58 6.55 0.07
N MET A 108 -0.34 6.19 -0.26
CA MET A 108 0.70 5.87 0.69
C MET A 108 2.01 6.49 0.20
N GLY A 109 2.78 7.09 1.09
CA GLY A 109 3.99 7.77 0.69
C GLY A 109 5.04 7.90 1.79
N VAL A 110 6.20 8.43 1.40
CA VAL A 110 7.33 8.71 2.28
C VAL A 110 7.80 10.15 2.07
N ASP A 111 8.05 10.84 3.16
CA ASP A 111 8.40 12.26 3.22
C ASP A 111 7.31 13.11 2.53
N SER A 112 7.56 13.64 1.35
CA SER A 112 6.60 14.43 0.57
C SER A 112 6.17 13.75 -0.74
N VAL A 113 6.47 12.46 -0.90
CA VAL A 113 6.25 11.73 -2.16
C VAL A 113 5.21 10.63 -1.98
N ASP A 114 4.11 10.72 -2.71
CA ASP A 114 3.16 9.62 -2.85
C ASP A 114 3.78 8.53 -3.73
N ILE A 115 3.93 7.32 -3.20
CA ILE A 115 4.48 6.14 -3.88
C ILE A 115 3.40 5.14 -4.30
N VAL A 116 2.19 5.29 -3.77
CA VAL A 116 0.98 4.57 -4.16
C VAL A 116 -0.13 5.58 -4.33
N ARG A 117 -0.84 5.49 -5.45
CA ARG A 117 -2.14 6.11 -5.66
C ARG A 117 -3.05 5.05 -6.27
N THR A 118 -4.02 4.58 -5.54
CA THR A 118 -4.92 3.51 -5.97
C THR A 118 -6.35 3.80 -5.56
N THR A 119 -7.27 2.92 -5.93
CA THR A 119 -8.67 2.95 -5.50
C THR A 119 -9.08 1.58 -5.00
N PHE A 120 -10.06 1.54 -4.11
CA PHE A 120 -10.66 0.32 -3.59
C PHE A 120 -12.17 0.34 -3.84
N SER A 121 -12.80 -0.82 -3.93
CA SER A 121 -14.25 -0.93 -4.02
C SER A 121 -14.76 -2.08 -3.15
N ASN A 122 -15.77 -1.80 -2.36
CA ASN A 122 -16.51 -2.79 -1.58
C ASN A 122 -17.84 -3.18 -2.22
N SER A 123 -18.18 -2.55 -3.34
CA SER A 123 -19.43 -2.79 -4.05
C SER A 123 -19.57 -4.23 -4.55
N PRO A 124 -20.78 -4.76 -4.66
CA PRO A 124 -21.00 -5.99 -5.41
C PRO A 124 -20.65 -5.79 -6.87
N CYS A 125 -20.25 -6.87 -7.56
CA CYS A 125 -19.99 -6.87 -8.98
C CYS A 125 -20.93 -7.88 -9.66
N GLU A 126 -21.93 -7.38 -10.32
CA GLU A 126 -22.91 -8.14 -11.06
C GLU A 126 -22.82 -7.84 -12.56
N SER A 127 -23.46 -8.65 -13.40
CA SER A 127 -23.36 -8.51 -14.87
C SER A 127 -23.80 -7.15 -15.42
N SER A 128 -24.65 -6.44 -14.68
CA SER A 128 -25.19 -5.13 -15.07
C SER A 128 -24.60 -3.95 -14.31
N TYR A 129 -23.87 -4.19 -13.23
CA TYR A 129 -23.34 -3.16 -12.36
C TYR A 129 -22.10 -3.63 -11.61
N CYS A 130 -20.97 -2.98 -11.86
CA CYS A 130 -19.70 -3.30 -11.21
C CYS A 130 -18.86 -2.03 -11.07
N LEU A 131 -18.59 -1.62 -9.86
CA LEU A 131 -17.72 -0.50 -9.55
C LEU A 131 -16.28 -0.99 -9.37
N TYR A 132 -15.51 -0.93 -10.46
CA TYR A 132 -14.14 -1.44 -10.51
C TYR A 132 -13.21 -0.65 -9.57
N GLN A 133 -12.15 -1.31 -9.12
CA GLN A 133 -11.05 -0.70 -8.36
C GLN A 133 -9.72 -0.79 -9.11
N SER A 134 -8.74 0.03 -8.74
CA SER A 134 -7.39 -0.05 -9.32
C SER A 134 -6.49 -1.02 -8.57
N PHE A 135 -6.62 -1.15 -7.22
CA PHE A 135 -5.81 -2.08 -6.44
C PHE A 135 -5.92 -3.54 -6.97
N PRO A 136 -4.81 -4.30 -7.04
CA PRO A 136 -3.48 -4.08 -6.48
C PRO A 136 -2.55 -3.16 -7.30
N ASN A 137 -2.99 -2.65 -8.41
CA ASN A 137 -2.24 -1.73 -9.24
C ASN A 137 -2.45 -0.27 -8.78
N ASP A 138 -1.57 0.61 -9.26
CA ASP A 138 -1.79 2.03 -9.15
C ASP A 138 -2.90 2.50 -10.12
N TYR A 139 -3.52 3.63 -9.83
CA TYR A 139 -4.54 4.24 -10.69
C TYR A 139 -3.94 4.65 -12.05
N PHE A 140 -4.53 4.35 -13.19
CA PHE A 140 -5.83 3.78 -13.41
C PHE A 140 -5.71 2.32 -13.90
N ARG A 141 -6.41 1.38 -13.26
CA ARG A 141 -6.62 -0.01 -13.70
C ARG A 141 -8.06 -0.42 -13.38
N GLN A 142 -8.56 -1.46 -14.04
CA GLN A 142 -9.90 -1.99 -13.80
C GLN A 142 -9.80 -3.44 -13.32
N ASN A 143 -9.76 -3.60 -12.01
CA ASN A 143 -9.89 -4.88 -11.33
C ASN A 143 -11.31 -4.98 -10.74
N THR A 144 -11.85 -6.16 -10.63
CA THR A 144 -13.14 -6.37 -9.95
C THR A 144 -13.04 -5.94 -8.49
N PRO A 145 -14.14 -5.48 -7.87
CA PRO A 145 -14.16 -5.13 -6.45
C PRO A 145 -13.55 -6.22 -5.58
N LYS A 146 -12.87 -5.81 -4.52
CA LYS A 146 -12.21 -6.69 -3.54
C LYS A 146 -11.05 -7.54 -4.07
N THR A 147 -10.60 -7.32 -5.33
CA THR A 147 -9.39 -7.98 -5.85
C THR A 147 -8.19 -7.66 -4.95
N GLY A 148 -7.45 -8.69 -4.53
CA GLY A 148 -6.28 -8.56 -3.65
C GLY A 148 -6.61 -8.30 -2.18
N ALA A 149 -7.87 -8.32 -1.77
CA ALA A 149 -8.23 -8.31 -0.36
C ALA A 149 -7.75 -9.61 0.33
N ILE A 150 -7.13 -9.47 1.51
CA ILE A 150 -6.76 -10.62 2.34
C ILE A 150 -7.96 -11.12 3.16
N GLU A 151 -8.90 -10.24 3.46
CA GLU A 151 -10.22 -10.57 4.02
C GLU A 151 -11.26 -9.67 3.35
N SER A 152 -12.45 -10.19 3.08
CA SER A 152 -13.55 -9.42 2.49
C SER A 152 -14.89 -9.79 3.12
N ASN A 153 -15.90 -8.95 2.86
CA ASN A 153 -17.24 -9.14 3.41
C ASN A 153 -17.29 -9.18 4.95
N LEU A 154 -16.34 -8.50 5.58
CA LEU A 154 -16.38 -8.25 7.03
C LEU A 154 -17.56 -7.32 7.36
N PRO A 155 -18.04 -7.31 8.60
CA PRO A 155 -19.09 -6.37 9.00
C PRO A 155 -18.75 -4.92 8.67
N SER A 156 -19.73 -4.15 8.28
CA SER A 156 -19.63 -2.70 8.12
C SER A 156 -19.13 -2.05 9.42
N LEU A 157 -18.43 -0.94 9.30
CA LEU A 157 -18.04 -0.15 10.46
C LEU A 157 -19.22 0.70 10.97
N CYS A 158 -19.93 1.34 10.08
CA CYS A 158 -20.90 2.38 10.37
C CYS A 158 -22.28 2.17 9.75
N LEU A 159 -22.35 1.94 8.43
CA LEU A 159 -23.62 1.96 7.69
C LEU A 159 -24.57 0.82 8.08
N GLY A 160 -24.04 -0.35 8.39
CA GLY A 160 -24.85 -1.55 8.55
C GLY A 160 -25.45 -2.05 7.24
N GLY A 161 -26.49 -2.87 7.32
CA GLY A 161 -27.17 -3.41 6.14
C GLY A 161 -26.28 -4.34 5.32
N GLN A 162 -26.15 -4.05 4.03
CA GLN A 162 -25.30 -4.83 3.09
C GLN A 162 -23.91 -4.24 2.89
N ALA A 163 -23.61 -3.09 3.48
CA ALA A 163 -22.27 -2.52 3.45
C ALA A 163 -21.27 -3.46 4.15
N THR A 164 -20.09 -3.54 3.62
CA THR A 164 -19.05 -4.46 4.10
C THR A 164 -17.72 -3.76 4.25
N THR A 165 -16.81 -4.39 4.99
CA THR A 165 -15.42 -3.97 5.10
C THR A 165 -14.52 -5.00 4.42
N SER A 166 -13.46 -4.54 3.76
CA SER A 166 -12.40 -5.40 3.21
C SER A 166 -11.06 -5.00 3.79
N ARG A 167 -10.20 -5.99 4.06
CA ARG A 167 -8.84 -5.79 4.55
C ARG A 167 -7.85 -6.03 3.43
N TYR A 168 -6.89 -5.12 3.29
CA TYR A 168 -5.84 -5.19 2.28
C TYR A 168 -4.46 -5.10 2.93
N ARG A 169 -3.47 -5.69 2.25
CA ARG A 169 -2.05 -5.45 2.53
C ARG A 169 -1.46 -4.71 1.35
N VAL A 170 -1.00 -3.48 1.60
CA VAL A 170 -0.28 -2.66 0.63
C VAL A 170 1.19 -2.71 0.98
N GLU A 171 2.02 -3.13 0.03
CA GLU A 171 3.47 -3.29 0.24
C GLU A 171 4.24 -2.61 -0.89
N ARG A 172 5.31 -1.88 -0.54
CA ARG A 172 6.24 -1.28 -1.50
C ARG A 172 7.68 -1.41 -0.99
N LEU A 173 8.58 -1.67 -1.91
CA LEU A 173 10.02 -1.54 -1.74
C LEU A 173 10.44 -0.27 -2.48
N ILE A 174 11.13 0.64 -1.79
CA ILE A 174 11.57 1.91 -2.35
C ILE A 174 13.04 2.14 -2.05
N GLU A 175 13.75 2.85 -2.93
CA GLU A 175 15.05 3.42 -2.64
C GLU A 175 14.89 4.54 -1.62
N HIS A 176 15.71 4.50 -0.59
CA HIS A 176 15.76 5.52 0.45
C HIS A 176 17.10 5.43 1.17
N THR A 177 17.77 6.57 1.33
CA THR A 177 19.12 6.61 1.92
C THR A 177 19.27 7.61 3.06
N LYS A 178 18.21 8.37 3.34
CA LYS A 178 18.19 9.39 4.39
C LYS A 178 18.10 8.72 5.76
N VAL A 179 19.07 8.96 6.63
CA VAL A 179 19.15 8.32 7.95
C VAL A 179 18.63 9.17 9.11
N ASP A 180 18.51 10.48 8.95
CA ASP A 180 18.10 11.38 10.03
C ASP A 180 16.65 11.16 10.45
N SER A 181 15.76 11.08 9.47
CA SER A 181 14.33 10.86 9.68
C SER A 181 13.62 10.43 8.42
N MET A 182 12.48 9.77 8.58
CA MET A 182 11.51 9.52 7.53
C MET A 182 10.10 9.78 8.06
N ARG A 183 9.22 10.30 7.21
CA ARG A 183 7.80 10.45 7.50
C ARG A 183 7.01 9.53 6.58
N PHE A 184 6.46 8.45 7.15
CA PHE A 184 5.56 7.54 6.43
C PHE A 184 4.13 8.06 6.56
N HIS A 185 3.46 8.33 5.45
CA HIS A 185 2.11 8.88 5.46
C HIS A 185 1.14 8.04 4.62
N MET A 186 -0.12 8.12 5.00
CA MET A 186 -1.25 7.57 4.28
C MET A 186 -2.38 8.57 4.30
N ARG A 187 -3.11 8.71 3.20
CA ARG A 187 -4.23 9.65 3.06
C ARG A 187 -5.24 9.16 2.05
N ASP A 188 -6.36 9.80 2.02
CA ASP A 188 -7.43 9.54 1.08
C ASP A 188 -7.96 10.84 0.46
N GLU A 189 -8.56 10.72 -0.71
CA GLU A 189 -9.35 11.75 -1.38
C GLU A 189 -10.66 11.09 -1.83
N LEU A 190 -11.71 11.29 -1.05
CA LEU A 190 -13.03 10.70 -1.24
C LEU A 190 -14.03 11.80 -1.64
N LYS A 191 -14.89 11.48 -2.60
CA LYS A 191 -15.96 12.37 -3.05
C LYS A 191 -17.31 11.76 -2.73
N GLN A 192 -17.93 12.26 -1.68
CA GLN A 192 -19.27 11.86 -1.24
C GLN A 192 -20.25 13.02 -1.25
N THR A 193 -21.20 12.97 -2.18
CA THR A 193 -22.23 14.02 -2.32
C THR A 193 -23.63 13.54 -1.95
N ASN A 194 -23.82 12.25 -1.76
CA ASN A 194 -25.13 11.62 -1.56
C ASN A 194 -25.38 11.14 -0.13
N SER A 195 -24.42 11.30 0.78
CA SER A 195 -24.51 10.84 2.16
C SER A 195 -24.63 11.99 3.16
N GLY A 196 -25.56 11.87 4.11
CA GLY A 196 -25.67 12.78 5.26
C GLY A 196 -24.57 12.57 6.32
N SER A 197 -23.81 11.48 6.23
CA SER A 197 -22.69 11.15 7.10
C SER A 197 -21.54 10.56 6.26
N PRO A 198 -20.78 11.40 5.53
CA PRO A 198 -19.76 10.92 4.59
C PRO A 198 -18.75 9.96 5.20
N LYS A 199 -18.30 10.24 6.41
CA LYS A 199 -17.35 9.39 7.13
C LYS A 199 -17.89 8.01 7.51
N CYS A 200 -19.21 7.87 7.65
CA CYS A 200 -19.85 6.57 7.85
C CYS A 200 -20.16 5.87 6.54
N ASP A 201 -20.20 6.60 5.45
CA ASP A 201 -20.42 6.03 4.13
C ASP A 201 -19.12 5.44 3.55
N GLU A 202 -18.04 6.19 3.65
CA GLU A 202 -16.73 5.77 3.19
C GLU A 202 -15.65 6.20 4.19
N SER A 203 -14.89 5.25 4.65
CA SER A 203 -13.76 5.51 5.52
C SER A 203 -12.73 4.38 5.43
N TRP A 204 -11.58 4.59 6.04
CA TRP A 204 -10.55 3.58 6.15
C TRP A 204 -9.87 3.62 7.51
N SER A 205 -9.22 2.55 7.88
CA SER A 205 -8.42 2.47 9.08
C SER A 205 -7.22 1.57 8.89
N ILE A 206 -6.29 1.64 9.84
CA ILE A 206 -5.02 0.90 9.80
C ILE A 206 -5.07 -0.21 10.83
N ALA A 207 -4.88 -1.44 10.37
CA ALA A 207 -4.72 -2.61 11.23
C ALA A 207 -3.28 -2.80 11.69
N LYS A 208 -2.32 -2.48 10.81
CA LYS A 208 -0.89 -2.68 11.09
C LYS A 208 -0.01 -1.85 10.17
N ILE A 209 1.11 -1.38 10.72
CA ILE A 209 2.22 -0.81 9.95
C ILE A 209 3.50 -1.59 10.27
N SER A 210 4.28 -1.92 9.24
CA SER A 210 5.62 -2.49 9.39
C SER A 210 6.57 -1.83 8.41
N ILE A 211 7.74 -1.41 8.89
CA ILE A 211 8.78 -0.79 8.07
C ILE A 211 10.10 -1.50 8.36
N VAL A 212 10.76 -1.95 7.30
CA VAL A 212 12.05 -2.63 7.35
C VAL A 212 13.07 -1.82 6.56
N ALA A 213 14.16 -1.45 7.21
CA ALA A 213 15.34 -0.88 6.57
C ALA A 213 16.21 -2.01 6.00
N ILE A 214 16.62 -1.88 4.75
CA ILE A 214 17.40 -2.90 4.04
C ILE A 214 18.68 -2.25 3.51
N GLN A 215 19.81 -2.85 3.84
CA GLN A 215 21.11 -2.51 3.30
C GLN A 215 21.53 -3.59 2.31
N THR A 216 21.86 -3.21 1.07
CA THR A 216 22.45 -4.09 0.07
C THR A 216 23.91 -3.74 -0.17
N ASN A 217 24.71 -4.71 -0.59
CA ASN A 217 26.06 -4.46 -1.09
C ASN A 217 25.97 -3.93 -2.51
N SER A 218 26.49 -2.75 -2.75
CA SER A 218 26.67 -2.14 -4.09
C SER A 218 27.97 -2.64 -4.74
#